data_13f5232ac61cafe6f0b556a30fb973cc
#
_entry.id   13f5232ac61cafe6f0b556a30fb973cc
#
_cell.length_a   1.000
_cell.length_b   1.000
_cell.length_c   1.000
_cell.angle_alpha   90.00
_cell.angle_beta   90.00
_cell.angle_gamma   90.00
#
_symmetry.space_group_name_H-M   'P 1'
#
loop_
_entity.id
_entity.type
_entity.pdbx_description
1 polymer ?
#
loop_
_entity_poly.entity_id
_entity_poly.type
_entity_poly.pdbx_seq_one_letter_code
_entity_poly.pdbx_strand_id
1 'polypeptide(L)'
;MARPLFDSPYIFGMHDPGGEQHMLQAGKPGWIVFTEAIGSEPNDHSGKNFTPWSNQGLGIICRINNGYEPAGTIPHSGRYEQFAQRCANYVAASPGCKIWIIGNEMNHPVERPGVQIDWSRTTVEADESARARMVPWRFNALDGETRSTRMAVVNPGEVITPQLYARCYRLCRDAIKRVPGHANDQVLVGATAPWNTLTKYEGNPTGDWVVYHADILKLLGAQNCDGVTIHTYTHSPDPAQIYTDATMDPPFQNRQFNFRAYRDFMNAIPASMRHLPAYITETDQDVAWLNQNNGWVQRAYGEIDWWNKQPGNQQIRSLVLYRWPPADRWVIEGKQGVIDGWREAMRNDYRWSETPVAPKPPAFTVGQTIYVVSEANLRRSPGYAGKPPGDVIALLPVATACTVLAGPEAADGLDWWQVRCTVDGQAATGWVAQTTPG
;
A
#
# COMPACT_ATOMS: atom_id res chain seq x y z
N MET A 1 -6.40 -17.02 18.37
CA MET A 1 -6.50 -17.43 16.95
C MET A 1 -5.46 -16.67 16.19
N ALA A 2 -4.72 -17.34 15.27
CA ALA A 2 -3.77 -16.66 14.42
C ALA A 2 -4.50 -15.58 13.60
N ARG A 3 -3.89 -14.39 13.43
CA ARG A 3 -4.41 -13.31 12.63
C ARG A 3 -4.49 -13.75 11.15
N PRO A 4 -5.68 -13.79 10.53
CA PRO A 4 -5.79 -14.16 9.14
C PRO A 4 -5.24 -13.03 8.26
N LEU A 5 -4.59 -13.37 7.15
CA LEU A 5 -4.21 -12.49 6.05
C LEU A 5 -3.33 -11.27 6.39
N PHE A 6 -2.77 -11.17 7.61
CA PHE A 6 -2.01 -9.97 8.01
C PHE A 6 -2.73 -8.67 7.62
N ASP A 7 -4.00 -8.55 7.95
CA ASP A 7 -4.85 -7.40 7.66
C ASP A 7 -5.02 -6.46 8.86
N SER A 8 -5.70 -5.33 8.66
CA SER A 8 -6.03 -4.37 9.70
C SER A 8 -7.52 -4.04 9.67
N PRO A 9 -8.18 -3.77 10.82
CA PRO A 9 -9.55 -3.26 10.85
C PRO A 9 -9.63 -1.76 10.53
N TYR A 10 -8.52 -1.03 10.67
CA TYR A 10 -8.45 0.42 10.44
C TYR A 10 -8.26 0.73 8.95
N ILE A 11 -8.79 1.87 8.51
CA ILE A 11 -8.61 2.32 7.12
C ILE A 11 -7.33 3.12 6.89
N PHE A 12 -6.59 3.48 7.95
CA PHE A 12 -5.36 4.26 7.83
C PHE A 12 -4.28 3.49 7.08
N GLY A 13 -3.53 4.16 6.20
CA GLY A 13 -2.46 3.51 5.46
C GLY A 13 -1.40 4.47 4.98
N MET A 14 -0.21 3.90 4.70
CA MET A 14 0.93 4.58 4.11
C MET A 14 1.53 3.72 3.01
N HIS A 15 1.86 4.35 1.89
CA HIS A 15 2.60 3.70 0.81
C HIS A 15 4.09 3.75 1.14
N ASP A 16 4.73 2.60 1.08
CA ASP A 16 6.08 2.31 1.51
C ASP A 16 6.32 2.46 3.04
N PRO A 17 7.25 1.69 3.59
CA PRO A 17 7.55 1.70 5.01
C PRO A 17 8.33 2.96 5.46
N GLY A 18 8.31 3.23 6.76
CA GLY A 18 9.01 4.31 7.46
C GLY A 18 8.06 5.22 8.25
N GLY A 19 6.80 5.35 7.82
CA GLY A 19 5.77 6.15 8.51
C GLY A 19 4.88 5.37 9.47
N GLU A 20 5.00 4.06 9.53
CA GLU A 20 4.13 3.18 10.32
C GLU A 20 4.12 3.48 11.81
N GLN A 21 5.21 4.06 12.32
CA GLN A 21 5.33 4.42 13.74
C GLN A 21 4.21 5.38 14.19
N HIS A 22 3.72 6.24 13.28
CA HIS A 22 2.62 7.14 13.60
C HIS A 22 1.31 6.38 13.85
N MET A 23 1.04 5.32 13.07
CA MET A 23 -0.12 4.44 13.26
C MET A 23 0.00 3.62 14.55
N LEU A 24 1.19 3.09 14.83
CA LEU A 24 1.46 2.29 16.02
C LEU A 24 1.35 3.12 17.30
N GLN A 25 1.91 4.33 17.33
CA GLN A 25 1.81 5.26 18.45
C GLN A 25 0.37 5.71 18.70
N ALA A 26 -0.44 5.82 17.65
CA ALA A 26 -1.87 6.12 17.77
C ALA A 26 -2.70 4.91 18.27
N GLY A 27 -2.09 3.73 18.42
CA GLY A 27 -2.78 2.48 18.76
C GLY A 27 -3.71 2.00 17.64
N LYS A 28 -3.44 2.42 16.41
CA LYS A 28 -4.25 2.11 15.22
C LYS A 28 -3.39 1.53 14.10
N PRO A 29 -2.85 0.30 14.29
CA PRO A 29 -2.04 -0.35 13.27
C PRO A 29 -2.87 -0.52 11.99
N GLY A 30 -2.59 0.31 11.00
CA GLY A 30 -3.28 0.35 9.72
C GLY A 30 -2.55 -0.48 8.66
N TRP A 31 -2.42 0.07 7.45
CA TRP A 31 -1.91 -0.63 6.28
C TRP A 31 -0.58 -0.06 5.79
N ILE A 32 0.27 -0.94 5.27
CA ILE A 32 1.41 -0.56 4.46
C ILE A 32 1.27 -1.22 3.09
N VAL A 33 1.38 -0.42 2.03
CA VAL A 33 1.49 -0.91 0.66
C VAL A 33 2.96 -0.88 0.25
N PHE A 34 3.49 -2.03 -0.09
CA PHE A 34 4.81 -2.17 -0.69
C PHE A 34 4.70 -2.27 -2.21
N THR A 35 5.66 -1.74 -2.94
CA THR A 35 5.80 -1.99 -4.38
C THR A 35 7.12 -2.68 -4.66
N GLU A 36 7.06 -3.85 -5.30
CA GLU A 36 8.21 -4.68 -5.61
C GLU A 36 8.29 -4.95 -7.11
N ALA A 37 9.38 -4.52 -7.73
CA ALA A 37 9.70 -4.80 -9.13
C ALA A 37 10.50 -6.11 -9.19
N ILE A 38 9.82 -7.22 -9.46
CA ILE A 38 10.40 -8.56 -9.33
C ILE A 38 10.95 -9.15 -10.64
N GLY A 39 10.71 -8.50 -11.76
CA GLY A 39 11.03 -9.05 -13.08
C GLY A 39 10.15 -10.22 -13.48
N SER A 40 10.54 -10.90 -14.56
CA SER A 40 9.84 -12.08 -15.08
C SER A 40 10.79 -13.27 -15.32
N GLU A 41 11.89 -13.35 -14.56
CA GLU A 41 12.81 -14.49 -14.63
C GLU A 41 12.25 -15.67 -13.80
N PRO A 42 11.80 -16.75 -14.43
CA PRO A 42 11.09 -17.83 -13.75
C PRO A 42 11.95 -18.66 -12.79
N ASN A 43 13.28 -18.54 -12.88
CA ASN A 43 14.22 -19.23 -12.00
C ASN A 43 14.70 -18.35 -10.83
N ASP A 44 14.24 -17.11 -10.74
CA ASP A 44 14.51 -16.27 -9.57
C ASP A 44 13.56 -16.67 -8.43
N HIS A 45 14.14 -17.04 -7.29
CA HIS A 45 13.44 -17.43 -6.06
C HIS A 45 13.65 -16.41 -4.94
N SER A 46 14.13 -15.22 -5.22
CA SER A 46 14.23 -14.15 -4.24
C SER A 46 12.84 -13.68 -3.78
N GLY A 47 12.74 -13.25 -2.53
CA GLY A 47 11.54 -12.71 -1.92
C GLY A 47 11.86 -11.62 -0.92
N LYS A 48 10.85 -11.15 -0.19
CA LYS A 48 10.99 -10.13 0.85
C LYS A 48 10.32 -10.60 2.14
N ASN A 49 11.01 -10.43 3.25
CA ASN A 49 10.44 -10.71 4.56
C ASN A 49 9.58 -9.51 5.03
N PHE A 50 8.27 -9.71 5.15
CA PHE A 50 7.31 -8.71 5.64
C PHE A 50 6.98 -8.88 7.13
N THR A 51 7.54 -9.90 7.79
CA THR A 51 7.26 -10.16 9.21
C THR A 51 7.61 -9.01 10.15
N PRO A 52 8.64 -8.17 9.89
CA PRO A 52 8.91 -7.01 10.75
C PRO A 52 7.72 -6.07 10.92
N TRP A 53 6.89 -5.93 9.90
CA TRP A 53 5.70 -5.08 9.92
C TRP A 53 4.42 -5.84 10.34
N SER A 54 4.18 -7.00 9.75
CA SER A 54 2.98 -7.79 10.08
C SER A 54 2.96 -8.22 11.54
N ASN A 55 4.12 -8.50 12.13
CA ASN A 55 4.25 -8.83 13.55
C ASN A 55 3.87 -7.66 14.47
N GLN A 56 3.89 -6.44 14.00
CA GLN A 56 3.45 -5.25 14.74
C GLN A 56 1.93 -5.01 14.63
N GLY A 57 1.20 -5.92 14.00
CA GLY A 57 -0.26 -5.79 13.82
C GLY A 57 -0.67 -5.03 12.58
N LEU A 58 0.27 -4.60 11.73
CA LEU A 58 -0.02 -3.87 10.50
C LEU A 58 -0.62 -4.78 9.43
N GLY A 59 -1.52 -4.25 8.61
CA GLY A 59 -1.97 -4.84 7.38
C GLY A 59 -0.90 -4.68 6.30
N ILE A 60 -0.59 -5.79 5.61
CA ILE A 60 0.47 -5.79 4.60
C ILE A 60 -0.13 -6.11 3.24
N ILE A 61 0.05 -5.20 2.30
CA ILE A 61 -0.31 -5.36 0.91
C ILE A 61 0.98 -5.21 0.08
N CYS A 62 1.29 -6.19 -0.75
CA CYS A 62 2.44 -6.10 -1.65
C CYS A 62 1.96 -6.03 -3.10
N ARG A 63 2.28 -4.92 -3.77
CA ARG A 63 2.10 -4.75 -5.21
C ARG A 63 3.29 -5.35 -5.93
N ILE A 64 3.00 -6.35 -6.75
CA ILE A 64 3.98 -7.08 -7.56
C ILE A 64 3.94 -6.51 -8.98
N ASN A 65 5.01 -5.81 -9.35
CA ASN A 65 5.25 -5.31 -10.70
C ASN A 65 6.34 -6.14 -11.38
N ASN A 66 6.26 -6.27 -12.72
CA ASN A 66 7.39 -6.77 -13.49
C ASN A 66 8.56 -5.77 -13.42
N GLY A 67 8.28 -4.49 -13.60
CA GLY A 67 9.28 -3.42 -13.52
C GLY A 67 8.65 -2.04 -13.70
N TYR A 68 9.50 -1.12 -14.10
CA TYR A 68 9.15 0.23 -14.52
C TYR A 68 9.56 0.43 -15.97
N GLU A 69 9.36 1.61 -16.54
CA GLU A 69 9.80 1.94 -17.90
C GLU A 69 11.26 1.49 -18.14
N PRO A 70 11.57 0.78 -19.23
CA PRO A 70 10.67 0.28 -20.27
C PRO A 70 10.07 -1.12 -20.00
N ALA A 71 10.32 -1.73 -18.84
CA ALA A 71 9.91 -3.11 -18.57
C ALA A 71 8.39 -3.28 -18.40
N GLY A 72 7.71 -2.22 -17.98
CA GLY A 72 6.28 -2.18 -17.71
C GLY A 72 5.87 -2.84 -16.39
N THR A 73 4.70 -2.46 -15.89
CA THR A 73 4.11 -2.99 -14.64
C THR A 73 3.78 -4.48 -14.72
N ILE A 74 3.40 -4.97 -15.90
CA ILE A 74 3.38 -6.38 -16.30
C ILE A 74 4.23 -6.54 -17.56
N PRO A 75 4.84 -7.71 -17.81
CA PRO A 75 5.69 -7.89 -18.98
C PRO A 75 4.89 -7.93 -20.29
N HIS A 76 5.57 -7.98 -21.44
CA HIS A 76 4.94 -8.30 -22.71
C HIS A 76 4.12 -9.60 -22.63
N SER A 77 3.01 -9.64 -23.35
CA SER A 77 2.02 -10.71 -23.30
C SER A 77 2.57 -12.11 -23.60
N GLY A 78 3.67 -12.20 -24.33
CA GLY A 78 4.42 -13.44 -24.56
C GLY A 78 5.20 -13.97 -23.34
N ARG A 79 5.31 -13.19 -22.26
CA ARG A 79 6.06 -13.56 -21.05
C ARG A 79 5.17 -13.72 -19.80
N TYR A 80 3.85 -13.74 -19.94
CA TYR A 80 2.94 -13.83 -18.80
C TYR A 80 3.11 -15.12 -17.99
N GLU A 81 3.44 -16.24 -18.62
CA GLU A 81 3.68 -17.51 -17.92
C GLU A 81 4.96 -17.46 -17.06
N GLN A 82 6.04 -16.88 -17.60
CA GLN A 82 7.28 -16.67 -16.86
C GLN A 82 7.05 -15.72 -15.67
N PHE A 83 6.32 -14.64 -15.89
CA PHE A 83 5.98 -13.69 -14.82
C PHE A 83 5.11 -14.35 -13.74
N ALA A 84 4.13 -15.16 -14.12
CA ALA A 84 3.31 -15.91 -13.18
C ALA A 84 4.13 -16.87 -12.32
N GLN A 85 5.09 -17.59 -12.94
CA GLN A 85 6.02 -18.45 -12.19
C GLN A 85 6.89 -17.63 -11.24
N ARG A 86 7.40 -16.48 -11.70
CA ARG A 86 8.19 -15.57 -10.85
C ARG A 86 7.38 -15.03 -9.67
N CYS A 87 6.11 -14.66 -9.89
CA CYS A 87 5.19 -14.25 -8.80
C CYS A 87 5.03 -15.36 -7.76
N ALA A 88 4.83 -16.61 -8.19
CA ALA A 88 4.74 -17.75 -7.28
C ALA A 88 6.01 -17.97 -6.46
N ASN A 89 7.18 -17.89 -7.10
CA ASN A 89 8.48 -18.00 -6.41
C ASN A 89 8.67 -16.87 -5.38
N TYR A 90 8.33 -15.63 -5.78
CA TYR A 90 8.43 -14.46 -4.90
C TYR A 90 7.54 -14.63 -3.65
N VAL A 91 6.29 -15.02 -3.85
CA VAL A 91 5.33 -15.26 -2.78
C VAL A 91 5.79 -16.37 -1.84
N ALA A 92 6.30 -17.48 -2.39
CA ALA A 92 6.85 -18.60 -1.61
C ALA A 92 8.01 -18.18 -0.69
N ALA A 93 8.81 -17.20 -1.12
CA ALA A 93 9.96 -16.69 -0.40
C ALA A 93 9.66 -15.44 0.46
N SER A 94 8.38 -15.03 0.57
CA SER A 94 7.99 -13.74 1.18
C SER A 94 7.06 -13.93 2.39
N PRO A 95 7.58 -14.30 3.57
CA PRO A 95 6.77 -14.47 4.76
C PRO A 95 6.21 -13.13 5.25
N GLY A 96 5.06 -13.17 5.93
CA GLY A 96 4.45 -12.00 6.57
C GLY A 96 3.50 -11.19 5.68
N CYS A 97 3.25 -11.63 4.44
CA CYS A 97 2.26 -11.05 3.54
C CYS A 97 1.35 -12.12 2.97
N LYS A 98 0.07 -11.81 2.81
CA LYS A 98 -0.99 -12.67 2.25
C LYS A 98 -1.93 -11.93 1.31
N ILE A 99 -1.62 -10.68 1.00
CA ILE A 99 -2.41 -9.82 0.12
C ILE A 99 -1.47 -9.25 -0.95
N TRP A 100 -1.72 -9.65 -2.19
CA TRP A 100 -0.85 -9.37 -3.33
C TRP A 100 -1.63 -8.61 -4.40
N ILE A 101 -1.04 -7.59 -5.00
CA ILE A 101 -1.60 -6.87 -6.15
C ILE A 101 -0.78 -7.24 -7.38
N ILE A 102 -1.41 -7.50 -8.51
CA ILE A 102 -0.73 -7.78 -9.78
C ILE A 102 -0.77 -6.54 -10.67
N GLY A 103 0.41 -5.93 -10.88
CA GLY A 103 0.56 -4.75 -11.73
C GLY A 103 0.05 -3.47 -11.11
N ASN A 104 0.18 -2.37 -11.86
CA ASN A 104 -0.20 -1.01 -11.47
C ASN A 104 -0.63 -0.21 -12.68
N GLU A 105 -1.72 0.52 -12.59
CA GLU A 105 -2.18 1.54 -13.55
C GLU A 105 -2.05 1.12 -15.02
N MET A 106 -2.44 -0.11 -15.36
CA MET A 106 -2.22 -0.75 -16.66
C MET A 106 -2.78 0.02 -17.85
N ASN A 107 -3.76 0.89 -17.63
CA ASN A 107 -4.30 1.79 -18.65
C ASN A 107 -3.38 2.99 -18.91
N HIS A 108 -2.37 3.24 -18.05
CA HIS A 108 -1.43 4.34 -18.21
C HIS A 108 -0.29 3.95 -19.16
N PRO A 109 0.03 4.75 -20.20
CA PRO A 109 1.09 4.40 -21.15
C PRO A 109 2.47 4.18 -20.56
N VAL A 110 2.85 4.93 -19.51
CA VAL A 110 4.15 4.75 -18.83
C VAL A 110 4.30 3.38 -18.17
N GLU A 111 3.20 2.70 -17.91
CA GLU A 111 3.16 1.38 -17.28
C GLU A 111 3.19 0.23 -18.30
N ARG A 112 3.26 0.55 -19.61
CA ARG A 112 3.25 -0.47 -20.67
C ARG A 112 4.63 -1.09 -20.84
N PRO A 113 4.72 -2.38 -21.08
CA PRO A 113 5.98 -3.01 -21.45
C PRO A 113 6.45 -2.53 -22.83
N GLY A 114 7.74 -2.18 -22.93
CA GLY A 114 8.36 -1.67 -24.15
C GLY A 114 8.12 -0.18 -24.40
N VAL A 115 7.41 0.54 -23.54
CA VAL A 115 7.25 1.99 -23.68
C VAL A 115 8.61 2.66 -23.55
N GLN A 116 8.83 3.70 -24.37
CA GLN A 116 10.00 4.57 -24.26
C GLN A 116 9.54 6.03 -24.37
N ILE A 117 9.93 6.85 -23.41
CA ILE A 117 9.57 8.26 -23.32
C ILE A 117 10.85 9.09 -23.39
N ASP A 118 10.85 10.06 -24.27
CA ASP A 118 11.90 11.07 -24.29
C ASP A 118 11.58 12.16 -23.25
N TRP A 119 12.07 11.97 -22.05
CA TRP A 119 11.85 12.90 -20.94
C TRP A 119 12.49 14.27 -21.18
N SER A 120 13.52 14.38 -22.05
CA SER A 120 14.15 15.66 -22.41
C SER A 120 13.26 16.52 -23.29
N ARG A 121 12.34 15.90 -24.04
CA ARG A 121 11.38 16.55 -24.94
C ARG A 121 9.98 16.62 -24.37
N THR A 122 9.77 16.09 -23.16
CA THR A 122 8.51 16.19 -22.46
C THR A 122 8.33 17.63 -22.01
N THR A 123 7.37 18.33 -22.62
CA THR A 123 7.08 19.73 -22.32
C THR A 123 6.01 19.86 -21.28
N VAL A 124 6.23 20.77 -20.33
CA VAL A 124 5.21 21.22 -19.38
C VAL A 124 4.67 22.53 -19.93
N GLU A 125 3.47 22.50 -20.49
CA GLU A 125 2.82 23.72 -20.99
C GLU A 125 1.97 24.33 -19.86
N ALA A 126 2.19 25.63 -19.60
CA ALA A 126 1.25 26.42 -18.81
C ALA A 126 0.04 26.69 -19.69
N ASP A 127 -1.11 26.14 -19.36
CA ASP A 127 -2.31 26.27 -20.18
C ASP A 127 -3.49 26.77 -19.32
N GLU A 128 -3.81 28.05 -19.46
CA GLU A 128 -5.07 28.62 -18.95
C GLU A 128 -6.30 28.00 -19.64
N SER A 129 -6.12 27.38 -20.80
CA SER A 129 -7.17 26.67 -21.53
C SER A 129 -7.23 25.16 -21.20
N ALA A 130 -6.31 24.63 -20.41
CA ALA A 130 -6.26 23.20 -20.02
C ALA A 130 -7.46 22.79 -19.13
N ARG A 131 -8.17 23.77 -18.54
CA ARG A 131 -9.51 23.51 -17.97
C ARG A 131 -10.53 23.05 -19.01
N ALA A 132 -10.26 23.29 -20.31
CA ALA A 132 -11.16 22.98 -21.40
C ALA A 132 -10.67 21.85 -22.32
N ARG A 133 -9.47 21.31 -22.11
CA ARG A 133 -8.94 20.23 -22.96
C ARG A 133 -8.46 19.10 -22.09
N MET A 134 -9.26 18.05 -22.04
CA MET A 134 -8.91 16.79 -21.43
C MET A 134 -7.60 16.26 -21.98
N VAL A 135 -6.52 16.57 -21.29
CA VAL A 135 -5.27 15.86 -21.45
C VAL A 135 -5.12 14.97 -20.23
N PRO A 136 -5.03 13.65 -20.40
CA PRO A 136 -5.09 12.66 -19.33
C PRO A 136 -3.74 12.55 -18.62
N TRP A 137 -3.40 13.49 -17.73
CA TRP A 137 -2.09 13.44 -17.07
C TRP A 137 -2.12 14.00 -15.66
N ARG A 138 -1.35 13.39 -14.80
CA ARG A 138 -0.94 13.96 -13.54
C ARG A 138 -0.38 15.37 -13.78
N PHE A 139 -1.06 16.36 -13.25
CA PHE A 139 -0.64 17.76 -13.39
C PHE A 139 0.69 17.98 -12.66
N ASN A 140 1.67 18.51 -13.36
CA ASN A 140 2.91 18.99 -12.77
C ASN A 140 2.73 20.45 -12.40
N ALA A 141 2.22 20.75 -11.21
CA ALA A 141 2.27 22.09 -10.68
C ALA A 141 3.68 22.36 -10.09
N LEU A 142 4.49 23.09 -10.84
CA LEU A 142 5.53 23.93 -10.28
C LEU A 142 4.88 25.33 -10.19
N ASP A 143 4.89 25.92 -8.98
CA ASP A 143 4.48 27.31 -8.73
C ASP A 143 2.98 27.65 -8.78
N GLY A 144 2.09 26.73 -8.41
CA GLY A 144 0.67 27.06 -8.24
C GLY A 144 -0.13 27.25 -9.52
N GLU A 145 0.45 27.01 -10.69
CA GLU A 145 -0.21 27.04 -12.00
C GLU A 145 -0.53 25.62 -12.48
N THR A 146 -1.72 25.45 -13.05
CA THR A 146 -2.12 24.18 -13.68
C THR A 146 -1.36 24.01 -14.99
N ARG A 147 -0.51 22.99 -15.08
CA ARG A 147 0.30 22.69 -16.27
C ARG A 147 -0.04 21.31 -16.80
N SER A 148 -0.26 21.17 -18.10
CA SER A 148 -0.36 19.88 -18.75
C SER A 148 1.01 19.37 -19.18
N THR A 149 1.30 18.09 -18.90
CA THR A 149 2.54 17.46 -19.38
C THR A 149 2.26 16.69 -20.66
N ARG A 150 2.85 17.14 -21.77
CA ARG A 150 2.80 16.41 -23.02
C ARG A 150 4.01 15.50 -23.14
N MET A 151 3.79 14.19 -22.95
CA MET A 151 4.85 13.20 -23.04
C MET A 151 5.28 12.99 -24.49
N ALA A 152 6.59 13.07 -24.73
CA ALA A 152 7.19 12.70 -26.00
C ALA A 152 7.40 11.18 -26.05
N VAL A 153 6.36 10.43 -26.44
CA VAL A 153 6.43 8.97 -26.57
C VAL A 153 7.23 8.61 -27.82
N VAL A 154 8.36 7.94 -27.65
CA VAL A 154 9.21 7.42 -28.73
C VAL A 154 8.71 6.04 -29.19
N ASN A 155 8.37 5.17 -28.23
CA ASN A 155 7.76 3.88 -28.48
C ASN A 155 6.53 3.75 -27.56
N PRO A 156 5.33 3.47 -28.08
CA PRO A 156 4.13 3.38 -27.27
C PRO A 156 4.05 2.09 -26.42
N GLY A 157 4.94 1.12 -26.61
CA GLY A 157 4.89 -0.16 -25.94
C GLY A 157 3.67 -1.03 -26.35
N GLU A 158 3.52 -2.17 -25.70
CA GLU A 158 2.32 -3.02 -25.87
C GLU A 158 1.16 -2.45 -25.07
N VAL A 159 0.05 -2.14 -25.75
CA VAL A 159 -1.16 -1.66 -25.08
C VAL A 159 -1.76 -2.78 -24.23
N ILE A 160 -1.85 -2.56 -22.93
CA ILE A 160 -2.46 -3.52 -22.01
C ILE A 160 -3.98 -3.34 -22.07
N THR A 161 -4.67 -4.15 -22.88
CA THR A 161 -6.13 -4.19 -22.90
C THR A 161 -6.69 -4.94 -21.70
N PRO A 162 -7.98 -4.79 -21.35
CA PRO A 162 -8.59 -5.57 -20.28
C PRO A 162 -8.44 -7.08 -20.47
N GLN A 163 -8.45 -7.58 -21.71
CA GLN A 163 -8.27 -8.99 -22.04
C GLN A 163 -6.85 -9.46 -21.73
N LEU A 164 -5.83 -8.68 -22.12
CA LEU A 164 -4.43 -9.00 -21.85
C LEU A 164 -4.17 -8.96 -20.34
N TYR A 165 -4.64 -7.92 -19.65
CA TYR A 165 -4.49 -7.83 -18.20
C TYR A 165 -5.18 -8.99 -17.47
N ALA A 166 -6.44 -9.29 -17.80
CA ALA A 166 -7.19 -10.38 -17.17
C ALA A 166 -6.51 -11.75 -17.38
N ARG A 167 -5.88 -11.97 -18.55
CA ARG A 167 -5.07 -13.17 -18.81
C ARG A 167 -3.84 -13.23 -17.90
N CYS A 168 -3.06 -12.13 -17.82
CA CYS A 168 -1.88 -12.06 -16.96
C CYS A 168 -2.26 -12.30 -15.50
N TYR A 169 -3.26 -11.58 -15.02
CA TYR A 169 -3.76 -11.68 -13.66
C TYR A 169 -4.17 -13.12 -13.28
N ARG A 170 -4.96 -13.81 -14.12
CA ARG A 170 -5.37 -15.21 -13.86
C ARG A 170 -4.16 -16.12 -13.74
N LEU A 171 -3.20 -16.02 -14.65
CA LEU A 171 -1.97 -16.83 -14.61
C LEU A 171 -1.21 -16.60 -13.30
N CYS A 172 -1.03 -15.34 -12.89
CA CYS A 172 -0.35 -15.00 -11.63
C CYS A 172 -1.13 -15.51 -10.42
N ARG A 173 -2.44 -15.26 -10.37
CA ARG A 173 -3.31 -15.71 -9.28
C ARG A 173 -3.28 -17.23 -9.12
N ASP A 174 -3.44 -17.95 -10.22
CA ASP A 174 -3.42 -19.41 -10.20
C ASP A 174 -2.06 -19.99 -9.80
N ALA A 175 -0.97 -19.36 -10.22
CA ALA A 175 0.38 -19.73 -9.82
C ALA A 175 0.61 -19.50 -8.32
N ILE A 176 0.24 -18.33 -7.80
CA ILE A 176 0.35 -18.00 -6.37
C ILE A 176 -0.48 -18.97 -5.52
N LYS A 177 -1.74 -19.23 -5.90
CA LYS A 177 -2.62 -20.11 -5.10
C LYS A 177 -2.18 -21.58 -5.08
N ARG A 178 -1.34 -22.00 -6.02
CA ARG A 178 -0.71 -23.34 -5.99
C ARG A 178 0.49 -23.44 -5.05
N VAL A 179 1.03 -22.33 -4.59
CA VAL A 179 2.13 -22.33 -3.61
C VAL A 179 1.62 -22.91 -2.28
N PRO A 180 2.29 -23.89 -1.66
CA PRO A 180 1.90 -24.44 -0.37
C PRO A 180 1.77 -23.34 0.70
N GLY A 181 0.63 -23.30 1.41
CA GLY A 181 0.34 -22.28 2.42
C GLY A 181 -0.21 -20.95 1.89
N HIS A 182 -0.40 -20.80 0.55
CA HIS A 182 -0.86 -19.58 -0.09
C HIS A 182 -2.21 -19.74 -0.83
N ALA A 183 -2.86 -20.89 -0.73
CA ALA A 183 -4.15 -21.14 -1.39
C ALA A 183 -5.25 -20.12 -1.02
N ASN A 184 -5.20 -19.58 0.21
CA ASN A 184 -6.15 -18.60 0.74
C ASN A 184 -5.65 -17.16 0.66
N ASP A 185 -4.52 -16.89 0.05
CA ASP A 185 -4.02 -15.54 -0.14
C ASP A 185 -5.00 -14.74 -1.00
N GLN A 186 -5.10 -13.45 -0.73
CA GLN A 186 -5.83 -12.54 -1.60
C GLN A 186 -4.89 -12.04 -2.71
N VAL A 187 -5.26 -12.32 -3.94
CA VAL A 187 -4.60 -11.75 -5.12
C VAL A 187 -5.55 -10.71 -5.70
N LEU A 188 -5.16 -9.46 -5.64
CA LEU A 188 -5.99 -8.31 -5.97
C LEU A 188 -5.74 -7.84 -7.40
N VAL A 189 -6.80 -7.35 -8.04
CA VAL A 189 -6.70 -6.64 -9.32
C VAL A 189 -5.96 -5.32 -9.08
N GLY A 190 -4.96 -5.02 -9.92
CA GLY A 190 -4.22 -3.75 -9.88
C GLY A 190 -5.11 -2.55 -10.18
N ALA A 191 -4.82 -1.44 -9.53
CA ALA A 191 -5.57 -0.21 -9.71
C ALA A 191 -5.47 0.32 -11.15
N THR A 192 -6.56 0.88 -11.64
CA THR A 192 -6.61 1.62 -12.89
C THR A 192 -6.30 3.10 -12.61
N ALA A 193 -5.42 3.72 -13.41
CA ALA A 193 -5.14 5.15 -13.31
C ALA A 193 -6.41 5.96 -13.58
N PRO A 194 -6.90 6.77 -12.63
CA PRO A 194 -8.03 7.65 -12.88
C PRO A 194 -7.67 8.69 -13.95
N TRP A 195 -8.69 9.16 -14.68
CA TRP A 195 -8.60 10.19 -15.72
C TRP A 195 -7.66 9.89 -16.90
N ASN A 196 -7.06 8.70 -16.97
CA ASN A 196 -6.22 8.29 -18.08
C ASN A 196 -7.05 7.74 -19.24
N THR A 197 -7.07 8.46 -20.38
CA THR A 197 -7.88 8.15 -21.56
C THR A 197 -7.07 7.58 -22.73
N LEU A 198 -5.80 7.22 -22.52
CA LEU A 198 -4.90 6.82 -23.62
C LEU A 198 -4.96 5.33 -23.97
N THR A 199 -5.63 4.52 -23.17
CA THR A 199 -5.84 3.11 -23.51
C THR A 199 -7.21 2.92 -24.12
N LYS A 200 -7.23 2.92 -25.44
CA LYS A 200 -8.43 2.71 -26.26
C LYS A 200 -8.44 1.31 -26.84
N TYR A 201 -9.63 0.70 -26.91
CA TYR A 201 -9.81 -0.64 -27.46
C TYR A 201 -11.26 -0.78 -27.98
N GLU A 202 -11.56 -1.89 -28.65
CA GLU A 202 -12.93 -2.19 -29.09
C GLU A 202 -13.89 -2.27 -27.88
N GLY A 203 -14.97 -1.51 -27.91
CA GLY A 203 -15.89 -1.35 -26.78
C GLY A 203 -15.59 -0.15 -25.87
N ASN A 204 -14.37 0.45 -25.97
CA ASN A 204 -14.02 1.66 -25.24
C ASN A 204 -13.21 2.65 -26.12
N PRO A 205 -13.81 3.24 -27.15
CA PRO A 205 -13.12 4.12 -28.09
C PRO A 205 -12.72 5.46 -27.48
N THR A 206 -13.34 5.87 -26.38
CA THR A 206 -13.01 7.09 -25.64
C THR A 206 -11.81 6.91 -24.69
N GLY A 207 -11.49 5.67 -24.32
CA GLY A 207 -10.50 5.36 -23.31
C GLY A 207 -10.96 5.64 -21.88
N ASP A 208 -12.28 5.56 -21.62
CA ASP A 208 -12.84 5.74 -20.27
C ASP A 208 -12.22 4.72 -19.30
N TRP A 209 -11.53 5.23 -18.29
CA TRP A 209 -10.80 4.43 -17.29
C TRP A 209 -11.74 3.62 -16.38
N VAL A 210 -12.96 4.11 -16.14
CA VAL A 210 -13.96 3.38 -15.34
C VAL A 210 -14.54 2.20 -16.14
N VAL A 211 -14.73 2.39 -17.45
CA VAL A 211 -15.10 1.30 -18.38
C VAL A 211 -13.97 0.26 -18.43
N TYR A 212 -12.71 0.70 -18.52
CA TYR A 212 -11.55 -0.18 -18.50
C TYR A 212 -11.53 -1.06 -17.23
N HIS A 213 -11.71 -0.45 -16.05
CA HIS A 213 -11.81 -1.14 -14.78
C HIS A 213 -12.97 -2.16 -14.76
N ALA A 214 -14.16 -1.72 -15.15
CA ALA A 214 -15.36 -2.57 -15.19
C ALA A 214 -15.19 -3.77 -16.13
N ASP A 215 -14.54 -3.58 -17.28
CA ASP A 215 -14.33 -4.64 -18.26
C ASP A 215 -13.32 -5.69 -17.76
N ILE A 216 -12.27 -5.30 -17.05
CA ILE A 216 -11.40 -6.25 -16.34
C ILE A 216 -12.21 -7.11 -15.37
N LEU A 217 -13.03 -6.48 -14.52
CA LEU A 217 -13.79 -7.20 -13.51
C LEU A 217 -14.84 -8.14 -14.13
N LYS A 218 -15.51 -7.72 -15.20
CA LYS A 218 -16.45 -8.57 -15.95
C LYS A 218 -15.75 -9.79 -16.57
N LEU A 219 -14.56 -9.58 -17.17
CA LEU A 219 -13.77 -10.67 -17.76
C LEU A 219 -13.32 -11.68 -16.71
N LEU A 220 -12.98 -11.24 -15.50
CA LEU A 220 -12.56 -12.11 -14.42
C LEU A 220 -13.73 -12.85 -13.78
N GLY A 221 -14.80 -12.12 -13.46
CA GLY A 221 -15.90 -12.63 -12.66
C GLY A 221 -15.52 -12.92 -11.20
N ALA A 222 -16.50 -13.09 -10.34
CA ALA A 222 -16.28 -13.25 -8.90
C ALA A 222 -15.45 -14.48 -8.50
N GLN A 223 -15.47 -15.53 -9.31
CA GLN A 223 -14.75 -16.80 -9.01
C GLN A 223 -13.23 -16.69 -9.27
N ASN A 224 -12.81 -15.76 -10.12
CA ASN A 224 -11.40 -15.60 -10.50
C ASN A 224 -10.81 -14.27 -10.00
N CYS A 225 -11.42 -13.64 -9.00
CA CYS A 225 -10.98 -12.39 -8.42
C CYS A 225 -11.09 -12.47 -6.89
N ASP A 226 -10.04 -12.07 -6.18
CA ASP A 226 -10.04 -12.11 -4.72
C ASP A 226 -10.24 -10.72 -4.10
N GLY A 227 -10.27 -9.66 -4.89
CA GLY A 227 -10.49 -8.29 -4.47
C GLY A 227 -9.97 -7.27 -5.48
N VAL A 228 -10.23 -6.01 -5.20
CA VAL A 228 -9.90 -4.91 -6.10
C VAL A 228 -9.10 -3.84 -5.40
N THR A 229 -8.22 -3.18 -6.15
CA THR A 229 -7.56 -1.95 -5.73
C THR A 229 -7.96 -0.81 -6.64
N ILE A 230 -8.03 0.38 -6.09
CA ILE A 230 -8.33 1.62 -6.81
C ILE A 230 -7.40 2.73 -6.34
N HIS A 231 -7.22 3.73 -7.18
CA HIS A 231 -6.53 4.97 -6.86
C HIS A 231 -7.50 6.14 -6.93
N THR A 232 -7.28 7.15 -6.10
CA THR A 232 -8.05 8.39 -6.14
C THR A 232 -7.21 9.54 -5.63
N TYR A 233 -7.35 10.70 -6.25
CA TYR A 233 -6.53 11.88 -5.98
C TYR A 233 -7.38 13.15 -5.97
N THR A 234 -6.78 14.28 -5.58
CA THR A 234 -7.31 15.61 -5.91
C THR A 234 -6.37 16.30 -6.91
N HIS A 235 -6.82 17.33 -7.60
CA HIS A 235 -5.98 18.08 -8.55
C HIS A 235 -5.28 19.27 -7.92
N SER A 236 -5.34 19.42 -6.61
CA SER A 236 -4.61 20.42 -5.83
C SER A 236 -4.63 20.10 -4.34
N PRO A 237 -3.85 20.81 -3.51
CA PRO A 237 -3.86 20.64 -2.07
C PRO A 237 -5.09 21.26 -1.37
N ASP A 238 -6.05 21.80 -2.12
CA ASP A 238 -7.28 22.36 -1.54
C ASP A 238 -8.16 21.28 -0.91
N PRO A 239 -8.37 21.30 0.41
CA PRO A 239 -9.20 20.31 1.09
C PRO A 239 -10.68 20.32 0.69
N ALA A 240 -11.16 21.38 0.00
CA ALA A 240 -12.51 21.41 -0.54
C ALA A 240 -12.71 20.38 -1.66
N GLN A 241 -11.65 20.00 -2.37
CA GLN A 241 -11.70 19.01 -3.44
C GLN A 241 -12.01 17.58 -2.97
N ILE A 242 -11.92 17.30 -1.67
CA ILE A 242 -12.33 16.01 -1.11
C ILE A 242 -13.85 15.79 -1.22
N TYR A 243 -14.63 16.87 -1.02
CA TYR A 243 -16.09 16.75 -0.94
C TYR A 243 -16.84 17.27 -2.19
N THR A 244 -16.11 17.79 -3.18
CA THR A 244 -16.74 18.30 -4.40
C THR A 244 -17.28 17.17 -5.27
N ASP A 245 -18.47 17.40 -5.86
CA ASP A 245 -19.04 16.55 -6.90
C ASP A 245 -18.76 17.11 -8.31
N ALA A 246 -17.69 17.90 -8.45
CA ALA A 246 -17.24 18.37 -9.75
C ALA A 246 -16.95 17.19 -10.69
N THR A 247 -17.42 17.29 -11.91
CA THR A 247 -17.25 16.27 -12.95
C THR A 247 -16.30 16.72 -14.03
N MET A 248 -15.83 15.77 -14.81
CA MET A 248 -14.99 16.02 -15.97
C MET A 248 -15.74 16.75 -17.09
N ASP A 249 -14.99 17.35 -18.00
CA ASP A 249 -15.52 17.90 -19.23
C ASP A 249 -15.96 16.79 -20.23
N PRO A 250 -16.85 17.11 -21.21
CA PRO A 250 -17.21 16.14 -22.25
C PRO A 250 -15.99 15.53 -22.96
N PRO A 251 -16.03 14.23 -23.26
CA PRO A 251 -17.18 13.30 -23.17
C PRO A 251 -17.34 12.60 -21.80
N PHE A 252 -16.63 12.99 -20.73
CA PHE A 252 -16.59 12.30 -19.44
C PHE A 252 -17.35 13.06 -18.32
N GLN A 253 -18.34 13.88 -18.68
CA GLN A 253 -19.14 14.66 -17.73
C GLN A 253 -19.92 13.82 -16.71
N ASN A 254 -19.94 12.51 -16.86
CA ASN A 254 -20.48 11.54 -15.92
C ASN A 254 -19.40 10.95 -14.98
N ARG A 255 -18.18 11.47 -15.02
CA ARG A 255 -17.06 11.04 -14.18
C ARG A 255 -16.64 12.13 -13.21
N GLN A 256 -16.37 11.74 -11.98
CA GLN A 256 -15.86 12.63 -10.92
C GLN A 256 -14.45 13.15 -11.24
N PHE A 257 -14.21 14.44 -11.00
CA PHE A 257 -12.94 15.08 -11.34
C PHE A 257 -11.92 15.06 -10.20
N ASN A 258 -12.34 14.92 -8.94
CA ASN A 258 -11.47 14.97 -7.77
C ASN A 258 -11.58 13.69 -6.92
N PHE A 259 -11.30 13.79 -5.63
CA PHE A 259 -11.22 12.66 -4.70
C PHE A 259 -12.37 11.65 -4.84
N ARG A 260 -13.58 12.13 -5.10
CA ARG A 260 -14.76 11.27 -5.30
C ARG A 260 -14.72 10.38 -6.55
N ALA A 261 -13.65 10.45 -7.36
CA ALA A 261 -13.41 9.48 -8.43
C ALA A 261 -13.41 8.02 -7.92
N TYR A 262 -13.08 7.79 -6.64
CA TYR A 262 -13.23 6.45 -6.06
C TYR A 262 -14.66 5.91 -6.16
N ARG A 263 -15.68 6.78 -6.13
CA ARG A 263 -17.10 6.37 -6.24
C ARG A 263 -17.41 5.82 -7.62
N ASP A 264 -16.82 6.38 -8.67
CA ASP A 264 -17.01 5.89 -10.03
C ASP A 264 -16.50 4.46 -10.16
N PHE A 265 -15.31 4.17 -9.60
CA PHE A 265 -14.75 2.83 -9.58
C PHE A 265 -15.60 1.86 -8.73
N MET A 266 -15.95 2.26 -7.50
CA MET A 266 -16.74 1.42 -6.60
C MET A 266 -18.11 1.08 -7.17
N ASN A 267 -18.77 2.04 -7.83
CA ASN A 267 -20.06 1.85 -8.48
C ASN A 267 -19.97 0.97 -9.73
N ALA A 268 -18.81 0.92 -10.40
CA ALA A 268 -18.56 0.10 -11.57
C ALA A 268 -18.27 -1.38 -11.24
N ILE A 269 -18.02 -1.70 -9.95
CA ILE A 269 -17.83 -3.08 -9.52
C ILE A 269 -19.13 -3.87 -9.71
N PRO A 270 -19.11 -5.00 -10.46
CA PRO A 270 -20.29 -5.83 -10.67
C PRO A 270 -20.92 -6.26 -9.34
N ALA A 271 -22.27 -6.28 -9.29
CA ALA A 271 -23.01 -6.64 -8.07
C ALA A 271 -22.57 -7.99 -7.47
N SER A 272 -22.26 -8.97 -8.32
CA SER A 272 -21.75 -10.29 -7.91
C SER A 272 -20.38 -10.25 -7.25
N MET A 273 -19.64 -9.12 -7.34
CA MET A 273 -18.29 -8.95 -6.80
C MET A 273 -18.23 -7.98 -5.61
N ARG A 274 -19.36 -7.35 -5.22
CA ARG A 274 -19.38 -6.35 -4.13
C ARG A 274 -19.11 -6.94 -2.74
N HIS A 275 -19.08 -8.26 -2.60
CA HIS A 275 -18.66 -8.94 -1.38
C HIS A 275 -17.14 -9.06 -1.25
N LEU A 276 -16.40 -8.80 -2.31
CA LEU A 276 -14.94 -8.87 -2.32
C LEU A 276 -14.32 -7.66 -1.61
N PRO A 277 -13.11 -7.79 -1.04
CA PRO A 277 -12.41 -6.66 -0.44
C PRO A 277 -12.04 -5.60 -1.48
N ALA A 278 -12.18 -4.33 -1.09
CA ALA A 278 -11.75 -3.18 -1.89
C ALA A 278 -10.79 -2.31 -1.08
N TYR A 279 -9.73 -1.82 -1.74
CA TYR A 279 -8.68 -1.02 -1.11
C TYR A 279 -8.37 0.20 -1.97
N ILE A 280 -8.24 1.38 -1.36
CA ILE A 280 -7.59 2.52 -1.99
C ILE A 280 -6.12 2.44 -1.63
N THR A 281 -5.28 2.11 -2.62
CA THR A 281 -3.87 1.82 -2.43
C THR A 281 -2.95 2.98 -2.73
N GLU A 282 -3.48 4.05 -3.34
CA GLU A 282 -2.81 5.35 -3.45
C GLU A 282 -3.82 6.49 -3.37
N THR A 283 -3.43 7.54 -2.64
CA THR A 283 -4.09 8.84 -2.67
C THR A 283 -3.09 9.95 -2.37
N ASP A 284 -3.17 11.05 -3.09
CA ASP A 284 -2.40 12.26 -2.88
C ASP A 284 -3.14 13.49 -3.46
N GLN A 285 -2.43 14.60 -3.50
CA GLN A 285 -2.93 15.89 -4.01
C GLN A 285 -2.63 16.09 -5.50
N ASP A 286 -2.13 15.07 -6.21
CA ASP A 286 -1.59 15.08 -7.58
C ASP A 286 -0.46 16.11 -7.81
N VAL A 287 -0.08 16.81 -6.77
CA VAL A 287 1.09 17.69 -6.66
C VAL A 287 1.93 17.26 -5.47
N ALA A 288 3.17 17.74 -5.38
CA ALA A 288 3.98 17.50 -4.20
C ALA A 288 3.23 17.93 -2.93
N TRP A 289 3.21 17.07 -1.90
CA TRP A 289 2.58 17.42 -0.64
C TRP A 289 3.11 18.75 -0.10
N LEU A 290 2.23 19.69 0.14
CA LEU A 290 2.59 20.91 0.88
C LEU A 290 2.81 20.56 2.36
N ASN A 291 3.87 21.12 2.96
CA ASN A 291 4.13 20.92 4.39
C ASN A 291 3.18 21.76 5.25
N GLN A 292 1.88 21.45 5.18
CA GLN A 292 0.80 22.17 5.85
C GLN A 292 -0.25 21.20 6.39
N ASN A 293 -0.77 21.47 7.59
CA ASN A 293 -1.95 20.80 8.13
C ASN A 293 -3.20 21.62 7.75
N ASN A 294 -3.64 21.50 6.50
CA ASN A 294 -4.76 22.25 5.95
C ASN A 294 -6.13 21.53 6.03
N GLY A 295 -6.16 20.35 6.64
CA GLY A 295 -7.37 19.53 6.76
C GLY A 295 -7.65 18.58 5.61
N TRP A 296 -6.79 18.50 4.58
CA TRP A 296 -6.97 17.59 3.45
C TRP A 296 -6.99 16.13 3.90
N VAL A 297 -5.99 15.73 4.69
CA VAL A 297 -5.83 14.34 5.16
C VAL A 297 -7.01 13.93 6.04
N GLN A 298 -7.41 14.78 6.99
CA GLN A 298 -8.55 14.50 7.88
C GLN A 298 -9.86 14.31 7.09
N ARG A 299 -10.09 15.16 6.09
CA ARG A 299 -11.29 15.08 5.24
C ARG A 299 -11.27 13.84 4.36
N ALA A 300 -10.13 13.44 3.81
CA ALA A 300 -10.00 12.25 2.98
C ALA A 300 -10.39 10.98 3.76
N TYR A 301 -9.85 10.80 4.97
CA TYR A 301 -10.25 9.68 5.84
C TYR A 301 -11.72 9.77 6.28
N GLY A 302 -12.22 10.97 6.59
CA GLY A 302 -13.61 11.21 6.93
C GLY A 302 -14.58 10.86 5.80
N GLU A 303 -14.23 11.14 4.54
CA GLU A 303 -15.03 10.80 3.36
C GLU A 303 -15.13 9.28 3.17
N ILE A 304 -14.02 8.54 3.37
CA ILE A 304 -14.06 7.08 3.25
C ILE A 304 -14.80 6.42 4.42
N ASP A 305 -14.63 6.93 5.63
CA ASP A 305 -15.42 6.49 6.80
C ASP A 305 -16.93 6.73 6.57
N TRP A 306 -17.29 7.90 6.03
CA TRP A 306 -18.68 8.21 5.65
C TRP A 306 -19.19 7.21 4.59
N TRP A 307 -18.43 6.90 3.54
CA TRP A 307 -18.77 5.90 2.53
C TRP A 307 -19.05 4.54 3.16
N ASN A 308 -18.16 4.10 4.04
CA ASN A 308 -18.25 2.80 4.70
C ASN A 308 -19.49 2.69 5.64
N LYS A 309 -20.01 3.82 6.12
CA LYS A 309 -21.21 3.86 6.96
C LYS A 309 -22.51 3.91 6.17
N GLN A 310 -22.46 4.09 4.85
CA GLN A 310 -23.68 4.11 4.04
C GLN A 310 -24.22 2.68 3.84
N PRO A 311 -25.51 2.44 4.12
CA PRO A 311 -26.13 1.11 3.94
C PRO A 311 -25.98 0.62 2.50
N GLY A 312 -25.54 -0.62 2.34
CA GLY A 312 -25.40 -1.27 1.03
C GLY A 312 -24.13 -0.96 0.26
N ASN A 313 -23.29 -0.05 0.75
CA ASN A 313 -21.99 0.21 0.15
C ASN A 313 -21.01 -0.95 0.42
N GLN A 314 -20.22 -1.30 -0.59
CA GLN A 314 -19.06 -2.17 -0.41
C GLN A 314 -18.02 -1.44 0.42
N GLN A 315 -17.49 -2.13 1.44
CA GLN A 315 -16.53 -1.55 2.35
C GLN A 315 -15.17 -1.31 1.68
N ILE A 316 -14.62 -0.14 1.89
CA ILE A 316 -13.23 0.21 1.53
C ILE A 316 -12.36 -0.03 2.75
N ARG A 317 -11.40 -0.96 2.63
CA ARG A 317 -10.60 -1.45 3.77
C ARG A 317 -9.38 -0.58 4.07
N SER A 318 -8.91 0.19 3.11
CA SER A 318 -7.76 1.09 3.30
C SER A 318 -7.92 2.38 2.52
N LEU A 319 -7.34 3.45 3.05
CA LEU A 319 -6.98 4.67 2.33
C LEU A 319 -5.49 4.92 2.58
N VAL A 320 -4.67 4.75 1.54
CA VAL A 320 -3.21 4.75 1.66
C VAL A 320 -2.65 6.05 1.10
N LEU A 321 -2.00 6.84 1.95
CA LEU A 321 -1.33 8.08 1.54
C LEU A 321 -0.08 7.75 0.73
N TYR A 322 0.09 8.35 -0.43
CA TYR A 322 1.24 8.18 -1.32
C TYR A 322 2.19 9.36 -1.18
N ARG A 323 3.42 9.18 -0.79
CA ARG A 323 4.16 8.05 -0.21
C ARG A 323 5.13 8.51 0.88
N TRP A 324 5.63 7.59 1.75
CA TRP A 324 6.50 7.99 2.86
C TRP A 324 7.91 8.42 2.42
N PRO A 325 8.74 7.55 1.79
CA PRO A 325 10.15 7.86 1.58
C PRO A 325 10.39 8.89 0.47
N PRO A 326 11.56 9.56 0.49
CA PRO A 326 11.92 10.55 -0.52
C PRO A 326 12.35 9.90 -1.86
N ALA A 327 11.52 8.99 -2.39
CA ALA A 327 11.78 8.33 -3.65
C ALA A 327 11.35 9.15 -4.87
N ASP A 328 10.43 10.10 -4.65
CA ASP A 328 9.92 11.02 -5.67
C ASP A 328 9.39 12.31 -5.02
N ARG A 329 8.69 13.15 -5.80
CA ARG A 329 8.15 14.43 -5.33
C ARG A 329 7.01 14.31 -4.32
N TRP A 330 6.34 13.17 -4.21
CA TRP A 330 5.22 12.94 -3.28
C TRP A 330 5.66 12.52 -1.88
N VAL A 331 6.92 12.68 -1.56
CA VAL A 331 7.45 12.37 -0.23
C VAL A 331 6.66 13.06 0.89
N ILE A 332 6.31 12.29 1.93
CA ILE A 332 5.67 12.78 3.16
C ILE A 332 6.71 12.90 4.29
N GLU A 333 7.75 12.05 4.28
CA GLU A 333 8.81 12.10 5.27
C GLU A 333 9.37 13.53 5.40
N GLY A 334 9.47 14.02 6.64
CA GLY A 334 9.93 15.38 6.93
C GLY A 334 8.88 16.50 6.74
N LYS A 335 7.68 16.19 6.22
CA LYS A 335 6.59 17.18 6.07
C LYS A 335 5.67 17.16 7.30
N GLN A 336 6.10 17.84 8.34
CA GLN A 336 5.44 17.81 9.65
C GLN A 336 3.96 18.19 9.58
N GLY A 337 3.57 19.15 8.75
CA GLY A 337 2.17 19.56 8.60
C GLY A 337 1.28 18.43 8.07
N VAL A 338 1.75 17.63 7.10
CA VAL A 338 1.02 16.46 6.60
C VAL A 338 0.94 15.37 7.67
N ILE A 339 2.06 15.12 8.37
CA ILE A 339 2.14 14.13 9.45
C ILE A 339 1.18 14.50 10.58
N ASP A 340 1.09 15.77 10.96
CA ASP A 340 0.16 16.25 12.00
C ASP A 340 -1.29 16.08 11.56
N GLY A 341 -1.62 16.40 10.30
CA GLY A 341 -2.94 16.13 9.73
C GLY A 341 -3.31 14.63 9.77
N TRP A 342 -2.34 13.77 9.52
CA TRP A 342 -2.54 12.32 9.60
C TRP A 342 -2.74 11.85 11.05
N ARG A 343 -1.93 12.35 11.99
CA ARG A 343 -2.10 12.08 13.43
C ARG A 343 -3.47 12.56 13.94
N GLU A 344 -3.94 13.71 13.47
CA GLU A 344 -5.27 14.21 13.81
C GLU A 344 -6.38 13.32 13.22
N ALA A 345 -6.26 12.87 11.98
CA ALA A 345 -7.19 11.89 11.41
C ALA A 345 -7.26 10.62 12.27
N MET A 346 -6.11 10.14 12.76
CA MET A 346 -6.01 8.97 13.63
C MET A 346 -6.55 9.17 15.06
N ARG A 347 -6.98 10.37 15.46
CA ARG A 347 -7.78 10.54 16.70
C ARG A 347 -9.17 9.91 16.58
N ASN A 348 -9.67 9.75 15.36
CA ASN A 348 -10.94 9.08 15.07
C ASN A 348 -10.75 7.57 14.96
N ASP A 349 -11.78 6.80 15.30
CA ASP A 349 -11.77 5.34 15.22
C ASP A 349 -12.36 4.86 13.88
N TYR A 350 -11.72 5.24 12.79
CA TYR A 350 -12.17 4.88 11.44
C TYR A 350 -11.80 3.45 11.10
N ARG A 351 -12.83 2.58 11.03
CA ARG A 351 -12.72 1.15 10.76
C ARG A 351 -13.61 0.74 9.60
N TRP A 352 -13.11 -0.19 8.80
CA TRP A 352 -13.94 -0.90 7.82
C TRP A 352 -14.60 -2.15 8.43
N SER A 353 -14.09 -2.65 9.55
CA SER A 353 -14.62 -3.80 10.28
C SER A 353 -14.65 -3.52 11.78
N GLU A 354 -15.77 -3.84 12.40
CA GLU A 354 -15.93 -3.77 13.86
C GLU A 354 -15.31 -4.98 14.57
N THR A 355 -14.88 -6.01 13.84
CA THR A 355 -14.27 -7.20 14.44
C THR A 355 -12.97 -6.78 15.13
N PRO A 356 -12.84 -6.97 16.45
CA PRO A 356 -11.60 -6.67 17.14
C PRO A 356 -10.47 -7.49 16.52
N VAL A 357 -9.36 -6.86 16.16
CA VAL A 357 -8.12 -7.61 15.89
C VAL A 357 -7.81 -8.36 17.18
N ALA A 358 -7.79 -9.68 17.11
CA ALA A 358 -7.32 -10.46 18.24
C ALA A 358 -5.91 -9.93 18.59
N PRO A 359 -5.64 -9.65 19.87
CA PRO A 359 -4.31 -9.23 20.27
C PRO A 359 -3.31 -10.25 19.73
N LYS A 360 -2.21 -9.76 19.15
CA LYS A 360 -1.11 -10.58 18.66
C LYS A 360 -0.73 -11.54 19.81
N PRO A 361 -0.68 -12.86 19.58
CA PRO A 361 -0.13 -13.75 20.59
C PRO A 361 1.27 -13.24 20.94
N PRO A 362 1.62 -13.20 22.22
CA PRO A 362 2.97 -12.80 22.60
C PRO A 362 3.99 -13.67 21.86
N ALA A 363 5.04 -13.06 21.34
CA ALA A 363 6.08 -13.77 20.57
C ALA A 363 6.79 -14.84 21.40
N PHE A 364 6.81 -14.66 22.73
CA PHE A 364 7.38 -15.61 23.68
C PHE A 364 6.37 -15.94 24.77
N THR A 365 6.57 -17.08 25.42
CA THR A 365 5.77 -17.51 26.57
C THR A 365 6.61 -17.48 27.85
N VAL A 366 5.96 -17.18 28.97
CA VAL A 366 6.63 -17.23 30.29
C VAL A 366 7.19 -18.64 30.50
N GLY A 367 8.46 -18.70 30.92
CA GLY A 367 9.21 -19.95 31.09
C GLY A 367 9.99 -20.40 29.83
N GLN A 368 9.75 -19.79 28.67
CA GLN A 368 10.49 -20.10 27.46
C GLN A 368 11.93 -19.61 27.57
N THR A 369 12.88 -20.40 27.04
CA THR A 369 14.26 -19.96 26.87
C THR A 369 14.40 -19.30 25.49
N ILE A 370 14.92 -18.09 25.47
CA ILE A 370 15.24 -17.31 24.27
C ILE A 370 16.73 -16.98 24.23
N TYR A 371 17.26 -16.61 23.09
CA TYR A 371 18.66 -16.30 22.90
C TYR A 371 18.85 -14.90 22.34
N VAL A 372 19.86 -14.20 22.84
CA VAL A 372 20.25 -12.89 22.34
C VAL A 372 20.89 -13.06 20.96
N VAL A 373 20.32 -12.43 19.93
CA VAL A 373 20.79 -12.56 18.53
C VAL A 373 21.71 -11.41 18.09
N SER A 374 21.66 -10.29 18.81
CA SER A 374 22.62 -9.16 18.71
C SER A 374 22.86 -8.62 20.10
N GLU A 375 24.01 -8.00 20.39
CA GLU A 375 24.26 -7.40 21.69
C GLU A 375 23.06 -6.55 22.15
N ALA A 376 22.59 -6.79 23.37
CA ALA A 376 21.38 -6.16 23.90
C ALA A 376 21.61 -5.63 25.33
N ASN A 377 21.05 -4.46 25.61
CA ASN A 377 21.04 -3.92 26.97
C ASN A 377 19.97 -4.62 27.82
N LEU A 378 20.35 -5.20 28.93
CA LEU A 378 19.45 -5.60 29.99
C LEU A 378 19.11 -4.38 30.84
N ARG A 379 17.85 -4.02 30.97
CA ARG A 379 17.39 -2.77 31.60
C ARG A 379 16.55 -3.03 32.83
N ARG A 380 16.49 -2.03 33.73
CA ARG A 380 15.65 -2.12 34.94
C ARG A 380 14.15 -2.01 34.64
N SER A 381 13.82 -1.32 33.57
CA SER A 381 12.43 -1.08 33.15
C SER A 381 12.31 -1.06 31.60
N PRO A 382 11.09 -1.31 31.05
CA PRO A 382 10.85 -1.24 29.60
C PRO A 382 11.15 0.15 29.04
N GLY A 383 11.64 0.21 27.80
CA GLY A 383 11.97 1.47 27.12
C GLY A 383 13.44 1.88 27.25
N TYR A 384 13.84 2.81 26.38
CA TYR A 384 15.22 3.37 26.37
C TYR A 384 15.21 4.91 26.29
N ALA A 385 14.15 5.54 25.77
CA ALA A 385 14.10 6.99 25.62
C ALA A 385 13.94 7.68 26.97
N GLY A 386 14.77 8.70 27.21
CA GLY A 386 14.71 9.50 28.45
C GLY A 386 15.15 8.76 29.72
N LYS A 387 15.76 7.58 29.61
CA LYS A 387 16.22 6.80 30.77
C LYS A 387 17.56 7.28 31.30
N PRO A 388 17.77 7.25 32.62
CA PRO A 388 19.08 7.58 33.20
C PRO A 388 20.11 6.50 32.85
N PRO A 389 21.43 6.84 32.84
CA PRO A 389 22.48 5.88 32.53
C PRO A 389 22.47 4.61 33.39
N GLY A 390 22.03 4.71 34.66
CA GLY A 390 21.90 3.56 35.56
C GLY A 390 20.72 2.63 35.32
N ASP A 391 19.89 2.88 34.29
CA ASP A 391 18.80 1.98 33.87
C ASP A 391 19.35 0.69 33.21
N VAL A 392 20.49 0.76 32.55
CA VAL A 392 21.17 -0.42 32.00
C VAL A 392 21.85 -1.19 33.13
N ILE A 393 21.42 -2.46 33.33
CA ILE A 393 21.96 -3.37 34.35
C ILE A 393 23.25 -4.04 33.82
N ALA A 394 23.18 -4.50 32.55
CA ALA A 394 24.26 -5.20 31.90
C ALA A 394 24.12 -5.14 30.38
N LEU A 395 25.22 -5.39 29.65
CA LEU A 395 25.21 -5.70 28.23
C LEU A 395 25.20 -7.22 28.09
N LEU A 396 24.24 -7.75 27.36
CA LEU A 396 24.11 -9.19 27.06
C LEU A 396 24.81 -9.50 25.74
N PRO A 397 25.82 -10.35 25.74
CA PRO A 397 26.48 -10.83 24.51
C PRO A 397 25.52 -11.67 23.64
N VAL A 398 25.86 -11.78 22.36
CA VAL A 398 25.20 -12.72 21.44
C VAL A 398 25.23 -14.16 22.01
N ALA A 399 24.17 -14.91 21.76
CA ALA A 399 23.92 -16.26 22.25
C ALA A 399 23.71 -16.38 23.79
N THR A 400 23.58 -15.26 24.53
CA THR A 400 23.19 -15.34 25.94
C THR A 400 21.80 -15.98 26.04
N ALA A 401 21.67 -17.06 26.81
CA ALA A 401 20.42 -17.71 27.10
C ALA A 401 19.63 -16.93 28.17
N CYS A 402 18.38 -16.61 27.90
CA CYS A 402 17.49 -15.87 28.78
C CYS A 402 16.18 -16.62 28.97
N THR A 403 15.69 -16.74 30.21
CA THR A 403 14.35 -17.28 30.49
C THR A 403 13.36 -16.14 30.60
N VAL A 404 12.27 -16.19 29.83
CA VAL A 404 11.19 -15.20 29.87
C VAL A 404 10.41 -15.30 31.18
N LEU A 405 10.27 -14.19 31.89
CA LEU A 405 9.55 -14.10 33.17
C LEU A 405 8.20 -13.38 33.03
N ALA A 406 8.13 -12.33 32.19
CA ALA A 406 6.93 -11.54 31.95
C ALA A 406 7.04 -10.77 30.63
N GLY A 407 5.93 -10.20 30.18
CA GLY A 407 5.82 -9.36 28.98
C GLY A 407 4.83 -9.95 27.96
N PRO A 408 4.69 -9.33 26.76
CA PRO A 408 5.43 -8.12 26.40
C PRO A 408 4.85 -6.85 27.05
N GLU A 409 5.74 -5.86 27.33
CA GLU A 409 5.35 -4.49 27.61
C GLU A 409 5.81 -3.59 26.46
N ALA A 410 4.89 -2.77 25.91
CA ALA A 410 5.18 -1.87 24.81
C ALA A 410 5.82 -0.58 25.35
N ALA A 411 7.04 -0.25 24.89
CA ALA A 411 7.70 1.02 25.19
C ALA A 411 8.66 1.39 24.04
N ASP A 412 8.71 2.69 23.69
CA ASP A 412 9.56 3.24 22.62
C ASP A 412 9.47 2.48 21.29
N GLY A 413 8.24 2.03 20.93
CA GLY A 413 7.99 1.32 19.68
C GLY A 413 8.47 -0.13 19.62
N LEU A 414 8.91 -0.70 20.74
CA LEU A 414 9.38 -2.07 20.87
C LEU A 414 8.57 -2.85 21.89
N ASP A 415 8.48 -4.17 21.71
CA ASP A 415 7.99 -5.10 22.71
C ASP A 415 9.14 -5.45 23.67
N TRP A 416 8.93 -5.28 24.96
CA TRP A 416 9.92 -5.52 25.99
C TRP A 416 9.53 -6.75 26.83
N TRP A 417 10.50 -7.61 27.07
CA TRP A 417 10.32 -8.83 27.81
C TRP A 417 11.17 -8.82 29.08
N GLN A 418 10.56 -9.11 30.19
CA GLN A 418 11.31 -9.35 31.42
C GLN A 418 11.94 -10.74 31.35
N VAL A 419 13.23 -10.79 31.51
CA VAL A 419 14.01 -12.04 31.39
C VAL A 419 14.94 -12.23 32.57
N ARG A 420 15.27 -13.49 32.84
CA ARG A 420 16.39 -13.89 33.73
C ARG A 420 17.48 -14.49 32.86
N CYS A 421 18.68 -14.04 33.04
CA CYS A 421 19.87 -14.53 32.36
C CYS A 421 21.05 -14.61 33.36
N THR A 422 22.15 -15.19 32.92
CA THR A 422 23.42 -15.20 33.67
C THR A 422 24.39 -14.22 33.01
N VAL A 423 24.87 -13.24 33.78
CA VAL A 423 25.84 -12.24 33.35
C VAL A 423 27.03 -12.35 34.29
N ASP A 424 28.25 -12.55 33.76
CA ASP A 424 29.48 -12.73 34.55
C ASP A 424 29.36 -13.77 35.71
N GLY A 425 28.65 -14.87 35.43
CA GLY A 425 28.40 -15.94 36.40
C GLY A 425 27.32 -15.64 37.45
N GLN A 426 26.72 -14.47 37.44
CA GLN A 426 25.65 -14.05 38.36
C GLN A 426 24.28 -14.01 37.67
N ALA A 427 23.24 -14.45 38.37
CA ALA A 427 21.88 -14.33 37.86
C ALA A 427 21.45 -12.87 37.87
N ALA A 428 20.98 -12.38 36.70
CA ALA A 428 20.44 -11.04 36.54
C ALA A 428 19.02 -11.11 35.99
N THR A 429 18.16 -10.21 36.45
CA THR A 429 16.79 -10.06 35.96
C THR A 429 16.57 -8.62 35.47
N GLY A 430 15.99 -8.47 34.29
CA GLY A 430 15.71 -7.16 33.70
C GLY A 430 14.90 -7.28 32.43
N TRP A 431 14.82 -6.19 31.69
CA TRP A 431 14.04 -6.07 30.47
C TRP A 431 14.94 -6.00 29.25
N VAL A 432 14.60 -6.75 28.22
CA VAL A 432 15.24 -6.73 26.90
C VAL A 432 14.21 -6.41 25.82
N ALA A 433 14.62 -5.63 24.82
CA ALA A 433 13.79 -5.33 23.68
C ALA A 433 13.77 -6.49 22.69
N GLN A 434 12.63 -6.80 22.15
CA GLN A 434 12.50 -7.66 20.99
C GLN A 434 12.76 -6.84 19.72
N THR A 435 13.91 -7.06 19.08
CA THR A 435 14.34 -6.40 17.83
C THR A 435 14.21 -7.30 16.61
N THR A 436 13.94 -8.59 16.82
CA THR A 436 13.73 -9.59 15.77
C THR A 436 12.43 -10.32 16.02
N PRO A 437 11.75 -10.82 14.96
CA PRO A 437 10.61 -11.72 15.13
C PRO A 437 11.00 -12.94 15.97
N GLY A 438 10.15 -13.30 16.93
CA GLY A 438 10.31 -14.50 17.74
C GLY A 438 10.00 -15.77 16.97
#